data_cf1d1d153f609831f7efb889e51d7618
#
_entry.id   cf1d1d153f609831f7efb889e51d7618
#
_cell.length_a   1.000
_cell.length_b   1.000
_cell.length_c   1.000
_cell.angle_alpha   90.00
_cell.angle_beta   90.00
_cell.angle_gamma   90.00
#
_symmetry.space_group_name_H-M   'P 1'
#
loop_
_entity.id
_entity.type
_entity.pdbx_description
1 polymer ?
#
loop_
_entity_poly.entity_id
_entity_poly.type
_entity_poly.pdbx_seq_one_letter_code
_entity_poly.pdbx_strand_id
1 'polypeptide(L)'
;FLQPDTHENIPHDIDAAYYLIHSMATSKGDFQQLEQVSAVNFKNRIEKTGARQVIYLSGIVNEEVLSKHLSSRKNVENILRSERYSLTTLRAGIIIGSGSASFEIIRDLVEKLPVMIAPRWLSTITQPVAISNVIEFLYGVLLKEETFNKSYDIGGPDILTYKQMLLRFARVRGLRRWIFTIPVMTPKLSSYWLYFITSTSYSLAQNLVDSMKVEVICRENNLKELLGISLLSYEDAIRAAFQKIELNQVPSSWKDALTSDILNEGIIRHAEVPVNGCYSDYRQIKIDDPERVLNKIWSIGGDNGWYYANWLWVLRGFIDKISGGVGLRRGRKNRTELSPGETLDFWRVLIADRKVKRLLLYAEMKLPGEAWLEFRIDDQNILQQKATFRPLGLKGRLYWYGILPLHKLVFRGMIRKIAS
;
A
#
# COMPACT_ATOMS: atom_id res chain seq x y z
N PHE A 1 -3.41 7.82 17.08
CA PHE A 1 -3.62 7.33 18.45
C PHE A 1 -2.33 6.97 19.22
N LEU A 2 -1.15 7.07 18.61
CA LEU A 2 0.13 6.90 19.33
C LEU A 2 0.50 8.13 20.18
N GLN A 3 0.03 9.32 19.79
CA GLN A 3 0.27 10.59 20.50
C GLN A 3 -1.01 11.04 21.21
N PRO A 4 -0.99 11.18 22.54
CA PRO A 4 -2.17 11.54 23.34
C PRO A 4 -2.87 12.83 22.89
N ASP A 5 -2.12 13.86 22.56
CA ASP A 5 -2.63 15.20 22.23
C ASP A 5 -3.55 15.23 20.99
N THR A 6 -3.43 14.23 20.09
CA THR A 6 -4.28 14.14 18.89
C THR A 6 -5.68 13.61 19.18
N HIS A 7 -5.90 13.01 20.35
CA HIS A 7 -7.18 12.41 20.73
C HIS A 7 -8.19 13.44 21.26
N GLU A 8 -7.72 14.59 21.70
CA GLU A 8 -8.58 15.66 22.24
C GLU A 8 -9.52 16.25 21.19
N ASN A 9 -9.15 16.12 19.90
CA ASN A 9 -9.96 16.60 18.77
C ASN A 9 -11.21 15.74 18.47
N ILE A 10 -11.38 14.58 19.13
CA ILE A 10 -12.58 13.76 18.95
C ILE A 10 -13.74 14.41 19.71
N PRO A 11 -14.87 14.75 19.06
CA PRO A 11 -16.05 15.30 19.72
C PRO A 11 -16.56 14.40 20.84
N HIS A 12 -17.23 15.02 21.84
CA HIS A 12 -17.84 14.27 22.94
C HIS A 12 -19.22 13.71 22.62
N ASP A 13 -19.91 14.29 21.66
CA ASP A 13 -21.30 14.03 21.25
C ASP A 13 -21.44 13.03 20.11
N ILE A 14 -20.57 12.03 20.07
CA ILE A 14 -20.63 10.95 19.08
C ILE A 14 -21.47 9.77 19.57
N ASP A 15 -22.25 9.15 18.68
CA ASP A 15 -23.07 7.96 18.97
C ASP A 15 -22.32 6.63 18.78
N ALA A 16 -21.38 6.60 17.82
CA ALA A 16 -20.60 5.41 17.52
C ALA A 16 -19.21 5.75 16.98
N ALA A 17 -18.27 4.80 17.09
CA ALA A 17 -16.94 4.95 16.54
C ALA A 17 -16.48 3.66 15.85
N TYR A 18 -15.75 3.82 14.74
CA TYR A 18 -15.08 2.72 14.05
C TYR A 18 -13.60 2.66 14.44
N TYR A 19 -13.13 1.48 14.83
CA TYR A 19 -11.71 1.23 15.02
C TYR A 19 -11.18 0.41 13.84
N LEU A 20 -10.50 1.08 12.90
CA LEU A 20 -9.96 0.49 11.67
C LEU A 20 -8.43 0.63 11.60
N ILE A 21 -7.77 0.88 12.75
CA ILE A 21 -6.33 1.10 12.81
C ILE A 21 -5.58 -0.21 12.67
N HIS A 22 -4.51 -0.18 11.87
CA HIS A 22 -3.67 -1.34 11.61
C HIS A 22 -2.21 -0.93 11.39
N SER A 23 -1.28 -1.51 12.17
CA SER A 23 0.13 -1.11 12.19
C SER A 23 1.07 -2.04 11.42
N MET A 24 0.56 -3.02 10.66
CA MET A 24 1.38 -4.05 9.99
C MET A 24 2.35 -3.48 8.93
N ALA A 25 2.11 -2.27 8.43
CA ALA A 25 2.94 -1.61 7.43
C ALA A 25 4.13 -0.85 8.03
N THR A 26 4.19 -0.64 9.35
CA THR A 26 5.26 0.11 9.99
C THR A 26 6.53 -0.74 10.11
N SER A 27 7.63 -0.23 9.59
CA SER A 27 8.95 -0.89 9.58
C SER A 27 9.77 -0.67 10.87
N LYS A 28 9.30 0.17 11.79
CA LYS A 28 10.00 0.51 13.03
C LYS A 28 9.22 0.05 14.27
N GLY A 29 9.85 -0.80 15.08
CA GLY A 29 9.35 -1.23 16.37
C GLY A 29 8.54 -2.53 16.36
N ASP A 30 8.12 -2.98 17.54
CA ASP A 30 7.21 -4.08 17.71
C ASP A 30 5.78 -3.62 17.36
N PHE A 31 5.28 -4.04 16.19
CA PHE A 31 3.93 -3.65 15.74
C PHE A 31 2.83 -4.05 16.76
N GLN A 32 3.05 -5.12 17.56
CA GLN A 32 2.13 -5.55 18.61
C GLN A 32 2.00 -4.48 19.70
N GLN A 33 3.12 -3.89 20.09
CA GLN A 33 3.11 -2.80 21.08
C GLN A 33 2.42 -1.55 20.56
N LEU A 34 2.67 -1.19 19.28
CA LEU A 34 2.02 -0.05 18.63
C LEU A 34 0.50 -0.23 18.54
N GLU A 35 0.03 -1.42 18.15
CA GLU A 35 -1.41 -1.74 18.11
C GLU A 35 -2.03 -1.70 19.51
N GLN A 36 -1.34 -2.24 20.51
CA GLN A 36 -1.81 -2.22 21.90
C GLN A 36 -1.95 -0.78 22.43
N VAL A 37 -0.92 0.05 22.28
CA VAL A 37 -0.95 1.45 22.70
C VAL A 37 -2.06 2.22 22.00
N SER A 38 -2.20 2.05 20.69
CA SER A 38 -3.26 2.71 19.92
C SER A 38 -4.66 2.30 20.40
N ALA A 39 -4.87 1.00 20.69
CA ALA A 39 -6.16 0.50 21.15
C ALA A 39 -6.51 1.01 22.56
N VAL A 40 -5.53 1.04 23.48
CA VAL A 40 -5.72 1.57 24.85
C VAL A 40 -6.06 3.05 24.79
N ASN A 41 -5.32 3.83 24.04
CA ASN A 41 -5.56 5.27 23.91
C ASN A 41 -6.91 5.57 23.26
N PHE A 42 -7.28 4.83 22.21
CA PHE A 42 -8.61 4.94 21.59
C PHE A 42 -9.71 4.63 22.61
N LYS A 43 -9.65 3.49 23.30
CA LYS A 43 -10.62 3.12 24.33
C LYS A 43 -10.77 4.22 25.39
N ASN A 44 -9.66 4.67 25.98
CA ASN A 44 -9.66 5.70 27.02
C ASN A 44 -10.30 7.03 26.56
N ARG A 45 -10.18 7.34 25.26
CA ARG A 45 -10.83 8.53 24.69
C ARG A 45 -12.31 8.29 24.45
N ILE A 46 -12.70 7.18 23.84
CA ILE A 46 -14.10 6.89 23.53
C ILE A 46 -14.95 6.72 24.81
N GLU A 47 -14.39 6.16 25.88
CA GLU A 47 -15.08 6.06 27.18
C GLU A 47 -15.44 7.43 27.81
N LYS A 48 -14.85 8.52 27.32
CA LYS A 48 -15.14 9.90 27.73
C LYS A 48 -16.14 10.60 26.80
N THR A 49 -16.70 9.89 25.83
CA THR A 49 -17.70 10.39 24.87
C THR A 49 -19.08 9.80 25.14
N GLY A 50 -20.08 10.21 24.35
CA GLY A 50 -21.43 9.65 24.36
C GLY A 50 -21.61 8.39 23.53
N ALA A 51 -20.52 7.82 23.00
CA ALA A 51 -20.59 6.66 22.10
C ALA A 51 -21.26 5.45 22.77
N ARG A 52 -22.28 4.91 22.11
CA ARG A 52 -22.99 3.68 22.52
C ARG A 52 -22.40 2.42 21.91
N GLN A 53 -21.67 2.58 20.78
CA GLN A 53 -21.10 1.44 20.04
C GLN A 53 -19.68 1.76 19.55
N VAL A 54 -18.79 0.77 19.66
CA VAL A 54 -17.54 0.70 18.91
C VAL A 54 -17.62 -0.48 17.94
N ILE A 55 -17.27 -0.23 16.68
CA ILE A 55 -17.23 -1.26 15.63
C ILE A 55 -15.76 -1.50 15.27
N TYR A 56 -15.30 -2.73 15.43
CA TYR A 56 -13.92 -3.13 15.17
C TYR A 56 -13.85 -4.08 13.99
N LEU A 57 -13.03 -3.76 12.98
CA LEU A 57 -12.71 -4.66 11.88
C LEU A 57 -11.41 -5.40 12.17
N SER A 58 -11.52 -6.71 12.40
CA SER A 58 -10.44 -7.61 12.78
C SER A 58 -10.17 -8.66 11.71
N GLY A 59 -9.21 -9.56 11.96
CA GLY A 59 -8.96 -10.76 11.17
C GLY A 59 -9.64 -12.00 11.77
N ILE A 60 -10.00 -12.98 10.94
CA ILE A 60 -10.52 -14.27 11.38
C ILE A 60 -9.42 -15.05 12.12
N VAL A 61 -9.79 -15.62 13.24
CA VAL A 61 -8.91 -16.38 14.13
C VAL A 61 -9.52 -17.76 14.38
N ASN A 62 -9.04 -18.78 13.67
CA ASN A 62 -9.62 -20.15 13.71
C ASN A 62 -8.78 -21.18 14.45
N GLU A 63 -7.53 -20.89 14.81
CA GLU A 63 -6.62 -21.85 15.43
C GLU A 63 -6.21 -21.47 16.85
N GLU A 64 -5.84 -22.49 17.66
CA GLU A 64 -5.25 -22.29 19.00
C GLU A 64 -3.85 -21.68 18.91
N VAL A 65 -3.07 -22.01 17.86
CA VAL A 65 -1.74 -21.45 17.61
C VAL A 65 -1.83 -20.35 16.58
N LEU A 66 -1.85 -19.12 17.06
CA LEU A 66 -2.00 -17.93 16.23
C LEU A 66 -0.65 -17.44 15.71
N SER A 67 -0.63 -16.94 14.47
CA SER A 67 0.48 -16.09 14.03
C SER A 67 0.58 -14.85 14.93
N LYS A 68 1.77 -14.25 15.05
CA LYS A 68 1.96 -13.00 15.84
C LYS A 68 0.95 -11.92 15.47
N HIS A 69 0.61 -11.83 14.18
CA HIS A 69 -0.38 -10.89 13.66
C HIS A 69 -1.81 -11.19 14.17
N LEU A 70 -2.27 -12.43 14.07
CA LEU A 70 -3.60 -12.82 14.54
C LEU A 70 -3.72 -12.73 16.09
N SER A 71 -2.64 -13.04 16.80
CA SER A 71 -2.56 -12.85 18.25
C SER A 71 -2.72 -11.38 18.65
N SER A 72 -2.05 -10.46 17.93
CA SER A 72 -2.18 -9.01 18.14
C SER A 72 -3.63 -8.55 17.93
N ARG A 73 -4.29 -9.02 16.86
CA ARG A 73 -5.70 -8.68 16.56
C ARG A 73 -6.66 -9.13 17.68
N LYS A 74 -6.48 -10.34 18.20
CA LYS A 74 -7.26 -10.85 19.32
C LYS A 74 -7.03 -10.04 20.59
N ASN A 75 -5.79 -9.62 20.83
CA ASN A 75 -5.45 -8.75 21.97
C ASN A 75 -6.13 -7.37 21.85
N VAL A 76 -6.11 -6.75 20.67
CA VAL A 76 -6.83 -5.49 20.40
C VAL A 76 -8.33 -5.64 20.65
N GLU A 77 -8.96 -6.73 20.21
CA GLU A 77 -10.38 -6.99 20.48
C GLU A 77 -10.67 -7.03 21.99
N ASN A 78 -9.79 -7.68 22.78
CA ASN A 78 -9.95 -7.76 24.23
C ASN A 78 -9.75 -6.36 24.90
N ILE A 79 -8.80 -5.55 24.43
CA ILE A 79 -8.55 -4.21 24.95
C ILE A 79 -9.76 -3.30 24.69
N LEU A 80 -10.37 -3.38 23.50
CA LEU A 80 -11.49 -2.53 23.10
C LEU A 80 -12.79 -2.88 23.85
N ARG A 81 -12.90 -3.97 24.58
CA ARG A 81 -14.08 -4.27 25.42
C ARG A 81 -14.23 -3.23 26.54
N SER A 82 -15.45 -2.76 26.74
CA SER A 82 -15.79 -1.74 27.73
C SER A 82 -17.19 -2.00 28.30
N GLU A 83 -17.46 -1.48 29.50
CA GLU A 83 -18.81 -1.42 30.08
C GLU A 83 -19.55 -0.15 29.68
N ARG A 84 -18.85 0.85 29.10
CA ARG A 84 -19.41 2.16 28.74
C ARG A 84 -20.02 2.20 27.33
N TYR A 85 -19.63 1.28 26.48
CA TYR A 85 -20.17 1.13 25.11
C TYR A 85 -20.19 -0.35 24.73
N SER A 86 -20.98 -0.69 23.74
CA SER A 86 -21.03 -2.05 23.17
C SER A 86 -20.01 -2.22 22.08
N LEU A 87 -19.24 -3.33 22.11
CA LEU A 87 -18.28 -3.67 21.06
C LEU A 87 -18.91 -4.63 20.05
N THR A 88 -18.95 -4.22 18.77
CA THR A 88 -19.28 -5.12 17.65
C THR A 88 -17.99 -5.43 16.88
N THR A 89 -17.59 -6.69 16.81
CA THR A 89 -16.38 -7.09 16.07
C THR A 89 -16.76 -7.81 14.78
N LEU A 90 -16.28 -7.30 13.65
CA LEU A 90 -16.34 -7.97 12.35
C LEU A 90 -14.96 -8.55 12.04
N ARG A 91 -14.87 -9.86 11.80
CA ARG A 91 -13.63 -10.54 11.49
C ARG A 91 -13.64 -10.97 10.05
N ALA A 92 -12.75 -10.39 9.24
CA ALA A 92 -12.61 -10.69 7.82
C ALA A 92 -11.34 -11.51 7.55
N GLY A 93 -11.39 -12.34 6.53
CA GLY A 93 -10.22 -12.96 5.93
C GLY A 93 -9.54 -11.99 4.95
N ILE A 94 -9.31 -12.47 3.71
CA ILE A 94 -8.73 -11.67 2.65
C ILE A 94 -9.79 -10.74 2.06
N ILE A 95 -9.55 -9.43 2.14
CA ILE A 95 -10.43 -8.42 1.53
C ILE A 95 -9.96 -8.14 0.10
N ILE A 96 -10.88 -8.32 -0.86
CA ILE A 96 -10.65 -8.08 -2.28
C ILE A 96 -11.22 -6.73 -2.67
N GLY A 97 -10.31 -5.81 -3.00
CA GLY A 97 -10.68 -4.47 -3.44
C GLY A 97 -9.46 -3.69 -3.92
N SER A 98 -9.67 -2.74 -4.81
CA SER A 98 -8.63 -1.86 -5.30
C SER A 98 -7.94 -1.11 -4.15
N GLY A 99 -6.62 -1.13 -4.12
CA GLY A 99 -5.83 -0.50 -3.06
C GLY A 99 -5.60 -1.36 -1.81
N SER A 100 -6.24 -2.53 -1.64
CA SER A 100 -5.93 -3.44 -0.54
C SER A 100 -4.60 -4.16 -0.77
N ALA A 101 -3.87 -4.46 0.31
CA ALA A 101 -2.59 -5.17 0.24
C ALA A 101 -2.73 -6.53 -0.46
N SER A 102 -3.74 -7.31 -0.07
CA SER A 102 -3.97 -8.65 -0.61
C SER A 102 -4.28 -8.63 -2.11
N PHE A 103 -5.15 -7.71 -2.55
CA PHE A 103 -5.49 -7.57 -3.97
C PHE A 103 -4.27 -7.16 -4.81
N GLU A 104 -3.50 -6.18 -4.35
CA GLU A 104 -2.32 -5.68 -5.08
C GLU A 104 -1.20 -6.73 -5.15
N ILE A 105 -1.03 -7.55 -4.12
CA ILE A 105 -0.07 -8.66 -4.14
C ILE A 105 -0.50 -9.73 -5.14
N ILE A 106 -1.76 -10.14 -5.11
CA ILE A 106 -2.32 -11.10 -6.07
C ILE A 106 -2.17 -10.57 -7.48
N ARG A 107 -2.50 -9.31 -7.72
CA ARG A 107 -2.33 -8.63 -8.99
C ARG A 107 -0.89 -8.64 -9.45
N ASP A 108 0.06 -8.22 -8.60
CA ASP A 108 1.50 -8.22 -8.92
C ASP A 108 2.00 -9.62 -9.30
N LEU A 109 1.60 -10.65 -8.57
CA LEU A 109 1.98 -12.03 -8.89
C LEU A 109 1.41 -12.48 -10.23
N VAL A 110 0.12 -12.25 -10.47
CA VAL A 110 -0.56 -12.73 -11.66
C VAL A 110 -0.15 -11.95 -12.91
N GLU A 111 -0.04 -10.63 -12.83
CA GLU A 111 0.28 -9.80 -14.01
C GLU A 111 1.76 -9.92 -14.40
N LYS A 112 2.67 -10.08 -13.45
CA LYS A 112 4.13 -10.09 -13.69
C LYS A 112 4.71 -11.47 -13.97
N LEU A 113 4.08 -12.56 -13.52
CA LEU A 113 4.63 -13.91 -13.61
C LEU A 113 3.77 -14.84 -14.49
N PRO A 114 4.18 -15.13 -15.74
CA PRO A 114 3.50 -16.12 -16.57
C PRO A 114 3.67 -17.54 -16.03
N VAL A 115 4.80 -17.83 -15.39
CA VAL A 115 5.10 -19.10 -14.71
C VAL A 115 5.50 -18.79 -13.26
N MET A 116 4.89 -19.48 -12.32
CA MET A 116 5.16 -19.34 -10.89
C MET A 116 5.63 -20.64 -10.29
N ILE A 117 6.79 -20.61 -9.64
CA ILE A 117 7.23 -21.67 -8.74
C ILE A 117 6.85 -21.22 -7.34
N ALA A 118 5.97 -21.93 -6.68
CA ALA A 118 5.30 -21.47 -5.49
C ALA A 118 5.41 -22.49 -4.32
N PRO A 119 5.43 -21.99 -3.07
CA PRO A 119 5.52 -22.86 -1.91
C PRO A 119 4.20 -23.59 -1.63
N ARG A 120 4.29 -24.65 -0.79
CA ARG A 120 3.16 -25.53 -0.45
C ARG A 120 1.98 -24.79 0.18
N TRP A 121 2.19 -23.66 0.87
CA TRP A 121 1.11 -22.90 1.49
C TRP A 121 0.10 -22.30 0.49
N LEU A 122 0.38 -22.29 -0.82
CA LEU A 122 -0.63 -21.98 -1.82
C LEU A 122 -1.83 -22.94 -1.83
N SER A 123 -1.73 -24.08 -1.16
CA SER A 123 -2.83 -25.03 -0.97
C SER A 123 -3.69 -24.71 0.25
N THR A 124 -3.30 -23.75 1.09
CA THR A 124 -4.10 -23.31 2.24
C THR A 124 -5.40 -22.68 1.78
N ILE A 125 -6.47 -22.96 2.50
CA ILE A 125 -7.84 -22.54 2.17
C ILE A 125 -8.12 -21.20 2.86
N THR A 126 -8.82 -20.33 2.14
CA THR A 126 -9.28 -19.03 2.65
C THR A 126 -10.64 -18.69 2.06
N GLN A 127 -11.36 -17.79 2.73
CA GLN A 127 -12.66 -17.29 2.29
C GLN A 127 -12.56 -15.79 2.04
N PRO A 128 -12.24 -15.36 0.79
CA PRO A 128 -12.11 -13.95 0.45
C PRO A 128 -13.45 -13.24 0.48
N VAL A 129 -13.46 -11.94 0.79
CA VAL A 129 -14.65 -11.10 0.81
C VAL A 129 -14.43 -9.83 -0.02
N ALA A 130 -15.46 -9.38 -0.75
CA ALA A 130 -15.39 -8.13 -1.49
C ALA A 130 -15.37 -6.92 -0.52
N ILE A 131 -14.56 -5.89 -0.82
CA ILE A 131 -14.52 -4.67 -0.01
C ILE A 131 -15.89 -3.97 0.06
N SER A 132 -16.70 -4.03 -0.99
CA SER A 132 -18.08 -3.51 -0.98
C SER A 132 -18.94 -4.20 0.08
N ASN A 133 -18.86 -5.53 0.17
CA ASN A 133 -19.60 -6.26 1.20
C ASN A 133 -19.06 -5.98 2.61
N VAL A 134 -17.72 -5.78 2.78
CA VAL A 134 -17.18 -5.34 4.09
C VAL A 134 -17.77 -4.01 4.50
N ILE A 135 -17.90 -3.05 3.56
CA ILE A 135 -18.50 -1.74 3.81
C ILE A 135 -20.00 -1.88 4.16
N GLU A 136 -20.74 -2.74 3.44
CA GLU A 136 -22.14 -3.05 3.73
C GLU A 136 -22.30 -3.64 5.14
N PHE A 137 -21.44 -4.56 5.55
CA PHE A 137 -21.42 -5.11 6.91
C PHE A 137 -21.14 -4.03 7.94
N LEU A 138 -20.10 -3.20 7.74
CA LEU A 138 -19.73 -2.11 8.65
C LEU A 138 -20.89 -1.10 8.81
N TYR A 139 -21.53 -0.74 7.71
CA TYR A 139 -22.70 0.15 7.73
C TYR A 139 -23.93 -0.52 8.36
N GLY A 140 -24.19 -1.78 8.03
CA GLY A 140 -25.38 -2.49 8.49
C GLY A 140 -25.38 -2.80 9.99
N VAL A 141 -24.21 -2.90 10.64
CA VAL A 141 -24.13 -3.11 12.10
C VAL A 141 -24.14 -1.81 12.89
N LEU A 142 -24.08 -0.65 12.22
CA LEU A 142 -24.03 0.66 12.90
C LEU A 142 -25.28 0.88 13.73
N LEU A 143 -25.12 1.03 15.04
CA LEU A 143 -26.18 1.24 16.04
C LEU A 143 -27.29 0.16 16.02
N LYS A 144 -26.99 -1.01 15.48
CA LYS A 144 -27.90 -2.14 15.45
C LYS A 144 -27.74 -2.97 16.73
N GLU A 145 -28.67 -2.84 17.64
CA GLU A 145 -28.59 -3.42 19.00
C GLU A 145 -28.42 -4.94 19.00
N GLU A 146 -29.01 -5.65 18.03
CA GLU A 146 -28.86 -7.10 17.88
C GLU A 146 -27.41 -7.54 17.66
N THR A 147 -26.53 -6.61 17.26
CA THR A 147 -25.10 -6.88 17.03
C THR A 147 -24.20 -6.46 18.18
N PHE A 148 -24.75 -5.84 19.22
CA PHE A 148 -24.00 -5.32 20.35
C PHE A 148 -23.32 -6.44 21.15
N ASN A 149 -22.06 -6.21 21.52
CA ASN A 149 -21.20 -7.15 22.27
C ASN A 149 -21.05 -8.52 21.60
N LYS A 150 -21.16 -8.56 20.26
CA LYS A 150 -21.00 -9.79 19.47
C LYS A 150 -19.84 -9.67 18.48
N SER A 151 -19.33 -10.84 18.10
CA SER A 151 -18.29 -10.96 17.09
C SER A 151 -18.78 -11.86 15.96
N TYR A 152 -18.60 -11.42 14.74
CA TYR A 152 -19.04 -12.11 13.54
C TYR A 152 -17.90 -12.29 12.56
N ASP A 153 -17.74 -13.49 12.02
CA ASP A 153 -16.84 -13.72 10.90
C ASP A 153 -17.58 -13.35 9.60
N ILE A 154 -16.93 -12.56 8.74
CA ILE A 154 -17.49 -12.11 7.47
C ILE A 154 -16.63 -12.58 6.30
N GLY A 155 -17.24 -13.23 5.31
CA GLY A 155 -16.59 -13.80 4.15
C GLY A 155 -17.49 -13.71 2.91
N GLY A 156 -16.88 -13.93 1.75
CA GLY A 156 -17.64 -14.10 0.50
C GLY A 156 -18.22 -15.50 0.37
N PRO A 157 -18.92 -15.79 -0.76
CA PRO A 157 -19.53 -17.08 -1.00
C PRO A 157 -18.51 -18.17 -1.37
N ASP A 158 -17.31 -17.80 -1.79
CA ASP A 158 -16.31 -18.71 -2.30
C ASP A 158 -15.29 -19.10 -1.22
N ILE A 159 -15.06 -20.40 -1.03
CA ILE A 159 -13.94 -20.95 -0.25
C ILE A 159 -12.91 -21.46 -1.25
N LEU A 160 -11.69 -20.86 -1.24
CA LEU A 160 -10.69 -21.06 -2.26
C LEU A 160 -9.30 -21.31 -1.64
N THR A 161 -8.47 -22.10 -2.30
CA THR A 161 -7.04 -22.10 -2.03
C THR A 161 -6.39 -20.84 -2.61
N TYR A 162 -5.25 -20.40 -2.07
CA TYR A 162 -4.49 -19.30 -2.68
C TYR A 162 -4.14 -19.57 -4.16
N LYS A 163 -3.84 -20.82 -4.50
CA LYS A 163 -3.61 -21.23 -5.90
C LYS A 163 -4.85 -20.98 -6.77
N GLN A 164 -6.02 -21.38 -6.29
CA GLN A 164 -7.27 -21.14 -7.02
C GLN A 164 -7.56 -19.64 -7.17
N MET A 165 -7.29 -18.84 -6.14
CA MET A 165 -7.44 -17.38 -6.21
C MET A 165 -6.56 -16.79 -7.32
N LEU A 166 -5.27 -17.15 -7.38
CA LEU A 166 -4.36 -16.67 -8.44
C LEU A 166 -4.83 -17.10 -9.84
N LEU A 167 -5.29 -18.34 -10.00
CA LEU A 167 -5.76 -18.85 -11.30
C LEU A 167 -7.10 -18.23 -11.72
N ARG A 168 -8.04 -18.02 -10.78
CA ARG A 168 -9.31 -17.34 -11.06
C ARG A 168 -9.08 -15.87 -11.37
N PHE A 169 -8.18 -15.18 -10.66
CA PHE A 169 -7.76 -13.83 -10.98
C PHE A 169 -7.19 -13.73 -12.41
N ALA A 170 -6.26 -14.64 -12.77
CA ALA A 170 -5.70 -14.71 -14.11
C ALA A 170 -6.79 -14.86 -15.18
N ARG A 171 -7.80 -15.71 -14.93
CA ARG A 171 -8.93 -15.92 -15.84
C ARG A 171 -9.75 -14.64 -16.05
N VAL A 172 -10.07 -13.89 -14.98
CA VAL A 172 -10.78 -12.61 -15.07
C VAL A 172 -10.00 -11.60 -15.91
N ARG A 173 -8.65 -11.64 -15.84
CA ARG A 173 -7.76 -10.77 -16.63
C ARG A 173 -7.43 -11.28 -18.03
N GLY A 174 -7.99 -12.41 -18.46
CA GLY A 174 -7.68 -13.02 -19.75
C GLY A 174 -6.25 -13.55 -19.87
N LEU A 175 -5.57 -13.83 -18.75
CA LEU A 175 -4.19 -14.23 -18.69
C LEU A 175 -4.04 -15.74 -18.47
N ARG A 176 -3.12 -16.39 -19.20
CA ARG A 176 -2.76 -17.79 -18.96
C ARG A 176 -1.56 -17.86 -18.01
N ARG A 177 -1.71 -18.60 -16.89
CA ARG A 177 -0.69 -18.73 -15.84
C ARG A 177 -0.50 -20.18 -15.46
N TRP A 178 0.76 -20.56 -15.25
CA TRP A 178 1.13 -21.90 -14.78
C TRP A 178 1.73 -21.77 -13.37
N ILE A 179 1.21 -22.57 -12.43
CA ILE A 179 1.66 -22.55 -11.03
C ILE A 179 2.13 -23.94 -10.65
N PHE A 180 3.44 -24.08 -10.44
CA PHE A 180 4.09 -25.30 -9.97
C PHE A 180 4.37 -25.17 -8.47
N THR A 181 3.76 -26.04 -7.66
CA THR A 181 4.00 -26.08 -6.22
C THR A 181 5.16 -27.01 -5.91
N ILE A 182 6.14 -26.50 -5.16
CA ILE A 182 7.29 -27.30 -4.69
C ILE A 182 7.14 -27.58 -3.18
N PRO A 183 7.46 -28.82 -2.72
CA PRO A 183 7.24 -29.22 -1.33
C PRO A 183 8.18 -28.54 -0.33
N VAL A 184 9.34 -28.07 -0.77
CA VAL A 184 10.42 -27.56 0.08
C VAL A 184 10.70 -26.09 -0.23
N MET A 185 9.96 -25.21 0.43
CA MET A 185 10.31 -23.79 0.47
C MET A 185 10.19 -23.31 1.90
N THR A 186 11.34 -22.99 2.53
CA THR A 186 11.34 -22.48 3.90
C THR A 186 10.54 -21.17 3.99
N PRO A 187 9.94 -20.83 5.13
CA PRO A 187 9.24 -19.55 5.29
C PRO A 187 10.08 -18.35 4.92
N LYS A 188 11.37 -18.39 5.25
CA LYS A 188 12.33 -17.34 4.92
C LYS A 188 12.53 -17.21 3.41
N LEU A 189 12.67 -18.31 2.69
CA LEU A 189 12.80 -18.30 1.24
C LEU A 189 11.52 -17.84 0.55
N SER A 190 10.34 -18.26 1.06
CA SER A 190 9.03 -17.81 0.59
C SER A 190 8.85 -16.30 0.77
N SER A 191 9.31 -15.75 1.91
CA SER A 191 9.26 -14.31 2.19
C SER A 191 10.17 -13.51 1.26
N TYR A 192 11.38 -14.00 0.98
CA TYR A 192 12.25 -13.39 -0.03
C TYR A 192 11.65 -13.47 -1.43
N TRP A 193 11.08 -14.61 -1.82
CA TRP A 193 10.40 -14.75 -3.11
C TRP A 193 9.27 -13.72 -3.27
N LEU A 194 8.40 -13.59 -2.26
CA LEU A 194 7.32 -12.61 -2.27
C LEU A 194 7.86 -11.17 -2.31
N TYR A 195 8.88 -10.87 -1.50
CA TYR A 195 9.53 -9.56 -1.46
C TYR A 195 10.13 -9.16 -2.81
N PHE A 196 10.80 -10.08 -3.53
CA PHE A 196 11.42 -9.76 -4.81
C PHE A 196 10.42 -9.60 -5.95
N ILE A 197 9.30 -10.31 -5.90
CA ILE A 197 8.32 -10.31 -6.99
C ILE A 197 7.28 -9.19 -6.81
N THR A 198 6.87 -8.93 -5.59
CA THR A 198 5.82 -7.95 -5.29
C THR A 198 6.40 -6.63 -4.80
N SER A 199 5.54 -5.64 -4.71
CA SER A 199 5.88 -4.30 -4.18
C SER A 199 5.87 -4.25 -2.64
N THR A 200 5.98 -5.40 -1.95
CA THR A 200 5.97 -5.47 -0.48
C THR A 200 7.34 -5.17 0.14
N SER A 201 7.37 -4.74 1.41
CA SER A 201 8.58 -4.79 2.23
C SER A 201 8.87 -6.22 2.69
N TYR A 202 10.13 -6.54 3.06
CA TYR A 202 10.47 -7.88 3.54
C TYR A 202 9.71 -8.27 4.81
N SER A 203 9.57 -7.34 5.77
CA SER A 203 8.83 -7.58 7.01
C SER A 203 7.35 -7.87 6.75
N LEU A 204 6.72 -7.14 5.84
CA LEU A 204 5.34 -7.40 5.44
C LEU A 204 5.23 -8.75 4.71
N ALA A 205 6.14 -9.06 3.79
CA ALA A 205 6.18 -10.35 3.11
C ALA A 205 6.30 -11.52 4.10
N GLN A 206 7.12 -11.36 5.14
CA GLN A 206 7.28 -12.38 6.20
C GLN A 206 5.99 -12.58 6.99
N ASN A 207 5.38 -11.49 7.47
CA ASN A 207 4.12 -11.57 8.22
C ASN A 207 2.99 -12.16 7.39
N LEU A 208 2.91 -11.84 6.10
CA LEU A 208 1.92 -12.39 5.18
C LEU A 208 2.14 -13.89 4.95
N VAL A 209 3.37 -14.34 4.68
CA VAL A 209 3.69 -15.76 4.50
C VAL A 209 3.34 -16.56 5.75
N ASP A 210 3.58 -16.02 6.93
CA ASP A 210 3.22 -16.71 8.19
C ASP A 210 1.70 -16.77 8.38
N SER A 211 0.97 -15.73 7.98
CA SER A 211 -0.51 -15.73 8.03
C SER A 211 -1.14 -16.65 6.97
N MET A 212 -0.51 -16.79 5.79
CA MET A 212 -1.02 -17.64 4.69
C MET A 212 -0.88 -19.15 4.94
N LYS A 213 -0.22 -19.58 6.01
CA LYS A 213 -0.12 -20.99 6.41
C LYS A 213 -1.34 -21.47 7.18
N VAL A 214 -2.14 -20.55 7.69
CA VAL A 214 -3.30 -20.81 8.54
C VAL A 214 -4.57 -20.75 7.68
N GLU A 215 -5.46 -21.74 7.84
CA GLU A 215 -6.75 -21.72 7.16
C GLU A 215 -7.64 -20.63 7.74
N VAL A 216 -8.28 -19.86 6.85
CA VAL A 216 -9.11 -18.71 7.21
C VAL A 216 -10.49 -18.86 6.58
N ILE A 217 -11.39 -19.53 7.30
CA ILE A 217 -12.77 -19.78 6.91
C ILE A 217 -13.70 -19.18 7.98
N CYS A 218 -14.80 -18.57 7.56
CA CYS A 218 -15.81 -18.02 8.46
C CYS A 218 -16.51 -19.13 9.24
N ARG A 219 -16.67 -18.93 10.53
CA ARG A 219 -17.64 -19.70 11.33
C ARG A 219 -19.05 -19.28 10.93
N GLU A 220 -19.97 -20.23 10.90
CA GLU A 220 -21.37 -19.96 10.59
C GLU A 220 -21.95 -18.93 11.56
N ASN A 221 -22.67 -17.98 11.01
CA ASN A 221 -23.42 -16.97 11.74
C ASN A 221 -24.55 -16.42 10.84
N ASN A 222 -25.49 -15.72 11.44
CA ASN A 222 -26.69 -15.20 10.77
C ASN A 222 -26.58 -13.71 10.40
N LEU A 223 -25.40 -13.12 10.43
CA LEU A 223 -25.27 -11.67 10.21
C LEU A 223 -25.68 -11.24 8.80
N LYS A 224 -25.32 -12.04 7.80
CA LYS A 224 -25.67 -11.79 6.40
C LYS A 224 -27.20 -11.73 6.20
N GLU A 225 -27.91 -12.69 6.80
CA GLU A 225 -29.38 -12.76 6.75
C GLU A 225 -30.00 -11.61 7.55
N LEU A 226 -29.48 -11.31 8.74
CA LEU A 226 -29.94 -10.22 9.62
C LEU A 226 -29.84 -8.86 8.92
N LEU A 227 -28.84 -8.67 8.06
CA LEU A 227 -28.58 -7.42 7.35
C LEU A 227 -29.11 -7.42 5.91
N GLY A 228 -29.59 -8.56 5.39
CA GLY A 228 -30.07 -8.70 4.00
C GLY A 228 -28.99 -8.47 2.95
N ILE A 229 -27.71 -8.82 3.25
CA ILE A 229 -26.58 -8.55 2.37
C ILE A 229 -26.43 -9.64 1.31
N SER A 230 -26.29 -9.23 0.05
CA SER A 230 -25.94 -10.11 -1.07
C SER A 230 -24.43 -10.12 -1.29
N LEU A 231 -23.79 -11.28 -1.14
CA LEU A 231 -22.34 -11.42 -1.26
C LEU A 231 -21.91 -11.53 -2.72
N LEU A 232 -20.89 -10.76 -3.09
CA LEU A 232 -20.25 -10.86 -4.39
C LEU A 232 -19.33 -12.08 -4.47
N SER A 233 -19.33 -12.75 -5.64
CA SER A 233 -18.34 -13.79 -5.93
C SER A 233 -16.90 -13.21 -5.97
N TYR A 234 -15.90 -14.07 -5.83
CA TYR A 234 -14.51 -13.67 -5.92
C TYR A 234 -14.19 -13.00 -7.26
N GLU A 235 -14.70 -13.55 -8.37
CA GLU A 235 -14.54 -12.99 -9.70
C GLU A 235 -15.20 -11.62 -9.86
N ASP A 236 -16.41 -11.44 -9.32
CA ASP A 236 -17.10 -10.16 -9.39
C ASP A 236 -16.43 -9.09 -8.52
N ALA A 237 -15.90 -9.48 -7.37
CA ALA A 237 -15.08 -8.58 -6.54
C ALA A 237 -13.83 -8.07 -7.29
N ILE A 238 -13.18 -8.95 -8.08
CA ILE A 238 -12.03 -8.57 -8.91
C ILE A 238 -12.48 -7.62 -10.03
N ARG A 239 -13.58 -7.91 -10.74
CA ARG A 239 -14.10 -7.02 -11.80
C ARG A 239 -14.44 -5.65 -11.26
N ALA A 240 -15.11 -5.57 -10.10
CA ALA A 240 -15.44 -4.31 -9.44
C ALA A 240 -14.19 -3.53 -9.02
N ALA A 241 -13.15 -4.22 -8.53
CA ALA A 241 -11.88 -3.58 -8.17
C ALA A 241 -11.18 -2.96 -9.39
N PHE A 242 -11.15 -3.66 -10.54
CA PHE A 242 -10.57 -3.12 -11.77
C PHE A 242 -11.39 -1.98 -12.36
N GLN A 243 -12.70 -2.05 -12.32
CA GLN A 243 -13.56 -0.95 -12.76
C GLN A 243 -13.25 0.33 -11.98
N LYS A 244 -13.08 0.28 -10.67
CA LYS A 244 -12.66 1.44 -9.86
C LYS A 244 -11.28 1.95 -10.23
N ILE A 245 -10.32 1.08 -10.55
CA ILE A 245 -8.99 1.48 -11.02
C ILE A 245 -9.09 2.19 -12.36
N GLU A 246 -9.84 1.65 -13.31
CA GLU A 246 -10.02 2.22 -14.66
C GLU A 246 -10.74 3.57 -14.61
N LEU A 247 -11.73 3.73 -13.72
CA LEU A 247 -12.43 4.99 -13.49
C LEU A 247 -11.65 5.99 -12.60
N ASN A 248 -10.44 5.65 -12.19
CA ASN A 248 -9.62 6.49 -11.33
C ASN A 248 -10.26 6.87 -9.97
N GLN A 249 -11.08 5.98 -9.43
CA GLN A 249 -11.86 6.18 -8.21
C GLN A 249 -11.22 5.55 -6.96
N VAL A 250 -9.95 5.18 -7.01
CA VAL A 250 -9.21 4.63 -5.87
C VAL A 250 -8.53 5.75 -5.10
N PRO A 251 -9.06 6.21 -3.95
CA PRO A 251 -8.52 7.36 -3.24
C PRO A 251 -7.14 7.11 -2.65
N SER A 252 -6.85 5.87 -2.22
CA SER A 252 -5.56 5.48 -1.66
C SER A 252 -5.26 4.01 -1.91
N SER A 253 -3.98 3.65 -1.87
CA SER A 253 -3.51 2.27 -1.99
C SER A 253 -2.63 1.93 -0.79
N TRP A 254 -2.59 0.66 -0.38
CA TRP A 254 -1.65 0.20 0.65
C TRP A 254 -0.18 0.46 0.25
N LYS A 255 0.12 0.55 -1.05
CA LYS A 255 1.44 0.96 -1.55
C LYS A 255 1.82 2.36 -1.08
N ASP A 256 0.83 3.21 -0.88
CA ASP A 256 1.00 4.57 -0.35
C ASP A 256 1.34 4.56 1.16
N ALA A 257 0.91 3.51 1.87
CA ALA A 257 1.20 3.32 3.29
C ALA A 257 2.58 2.68 3.58
N LEU A 258 3.26 2.13 2.58
CA LEU A 258 4.65 1.64 2.71
C LEU A 258 5.62 2.82 2.81
N THR A 259 5.52 3.53 3.89
CA THR A 259 6.22 4.78 4.06
C THR A 259 7.58 4.64 4.66
N SER A 260 8.47 5.33 4.03
CA SER A 260 9.66 5.92 4.58
C SER A 260 9.31 6.87 5.75
N ASP A 261 10.34 7.28 6.48
CA ASP A 261 10.26 8.27 7.57
C ASP A 261 9.53 9.59 7.20
N ILE A 262 9.23 9.82 5.91
CA ILE A 262 8.59 11.03 5.39
C ILE A 262 7.20 11.29 5.99
N LEU A 263 6.40 10.25 6.25
CA LEU A 263 5.10 10.45 6.88
C LEU A 263 5.22 10.76 8.38
N ASN A 264 6.28 10.27 9.03
CA ASN A 264 6.55 10.59 10.43
C ASN A 264 7.03 12.03 10.62
N GLU A 265 7.68 12.63 9.61
CA GLU A 265 8.17 14.01 9.64
C GLU A 265 7.24 15.01 8.94
N GLY A 266 6.21 14.52 8.24
CA GLY A 266 5.26 15.32 7.46
C GLY A 266 5.76 15.60 6.03
N ILE A 267 4.92 15.34 5.05
CA ILE A 267 5.18 15.59 3.61
C ILE A 267 5.58 17.04 3.35
N ILE A 268 5.10 17.98 4.16
CA ILE A 268 5.32 19.43 4.04
C ILE A 268 6.81 19.78 4.18
N ARG A 269 7.56 19.14 5.09
CA ARG A 269 9.00 19.44 5.28
C ARG A 269 9.87 19.08 4.08
N HIS A 270 9.48 18.06 3.31
CA HIS A 270 10.21 17.60 2.13
C HIS A 270 9.78 18.30 0.84
N ALA A 271 8.68 19.05 0.87
CA ALA A 271 8.22 19.86 -0.28
C ALA A 271 9.13 21.08 -0.52
N GLU A 272 9.91 21.49 0.48
CA GLU A 272 10.98 22.50 0.32
C GLU A 272 12.30 21.77 -0.01
N VAL A 273 12.68 21.83 -1.29
CA VAL A 273 13.94 21.23 -1.75
C VAL A 273 15.12 22.04 -1.19
N PRO A 274 16.01 21.43 -0.37
CA PRO A 274 17.13 22.18 0.22
C PRO A 274 18.09 22.64 -0.85
N VAL A 275 18.63 23.85 -0.66
CA VAL A 275 19.61 24.47 -1.58
C VAL A 275 21.03 24.32 -1.06
N ASN A 276 21.21 24.47 0.25
CA ASN A 276 22.55 24.48 0.87
C ASN A 276 23.05 23.06 1.16
N GLY A 277 24.31 22.80 0.80
CA GLY A 277 24.95 21.49 1.04
C GLY A 277 24.50 20.37 0.10
N CYS A 278 23.82 20.71 -1.00
CA CYS A 278 23.30 19.77 -1.98
C CYS A 278 24.09 19.80 -3.28
N TYR A 279 24.09 18.65 -3.96
CA TYR A 279 24.48 18.56 -5.37
C TYR A 279 23.25 18.64 -6.25
N SER A 280 23.35 19.26 -7.43
CA SER A 280 22.23 19.33 -8.37
C SER A 280 22.67 19.09 -9.82
N ASP A 281 21.81 18.43 -10.59
CA ASP A 281 21.86 18.36 -12.06
C ASP A 281 20.65 19.11 -12.58
N TYR A 282 20.86 20.32 -13.12
CA TYR A 282 19.82 21.18 -13.68
C TYR A 282 19.91 21.19 -15.20
N ARG A 283 18.78 20.99 -15.85
CA ARG A 283 18.66 20.99 -17.30
C ARG A 283 17.42 21.73 -17.72
N GLN A 284 17.51 22.40 -18.89
CA GLN A 284 16.38 23.06 -19.48
C GLN A 284 16.38 22.89 -20.99
N ILE A 285 15.18 22.88 -21.57
CA ILE A 285 14.97 22.78 -23.01
C ILE A 285 13.69 23.54 -23.38
N LYS A 286 13.74 24.31 -24.47
CA LYS A 286 12.56 24.95 -25.01
C LYS A 286 11.66 23.94 -25.71
N ILE A 287 10.37 24.04 -25.50
CA ILE A 287 9.36 23.11 -26.01
C ILE A 287 8.32 23.87 -26.83
N ASP A 288 7.81 23.21 -27.86
CA ASP A 288 6.83 23.81 -28.78
C ASP A 288 5.39 23.54 -28.33
N ASP A 289 5.13 22.37 -27.70
CA ASP A 289 3.82 21.96 -27.22
C ASP A 289 3.84 21.66 -25.74
N PRO A 290 3.55 22.65 -24.88
CA PRO A 290 3.58 22.46 -23.40
C PRO A 290 2.57 21.44 -22.89
N GLU A 291 1.39 21.31 -23.51
CA GLU A 291 0.37 20.38 -23.05
C GLU A 291 0.76 18.92 -23.34
N ARG A 292 1.31 18.64 -24.51
CA ARG A 292 1.85 17.32 -24.84
C ARG A 292 2.98 16.94 -23.87
N VAL A 293 3.90 17.86 -23.60
CA VAL A 293 5.03 17.63 -22.68
C VAL A 293 4.51 17.44 -21.24
N LEU A 294 3.54 18.23 -20.82
CA LEU A 294 2.90 18.07 -19.51
C LEU A 294 2.28 16.69 -19.36
N ASN A 295 1.55 16.21 -20.36
CA ASN A 295 0.96 14.87 -20.36
C ASN A 295 2.03 13.77 -20.28
N LYS A 296 3.17 13.93 -20.93
CA LYS A 296 4.31 13.01 -20.77
C LYS A 296 4.88 13.03 -19.36
N ILE A 297 5.06 14.22 -18.76
CA ILE A 297 5.51 14.31 -17.35
C ILE A 297 4.54 13.61 -16.43
N TRP A 298 3.23 13.79 -16.61
CA TRP A 298 2.19 13.14 -15.82
C TRP A 298 2.05 11.64 -16.08
N SER A 299 2.60 11.15 -17.19
CA SER A 299 2.60 9.72 -17.56
C SER A 299 3.92 8.99 -17.24
N ILE A 300 4.90 9.64 -16.60
CA ILE A 300 6.21 9.06 -16.29
C ILE A 300 6.11 7.91 -15.28
N GLY A 301 7.01 6.93 -15.39
CA GLY A 301 7.10 5.78 -14.50
C GLY A 301 6.10 4.65 -14.79
N GLY A 302 6.11 3.61 -13.95
CA GLY A 302 5.30 2.41 -14.14
C GLY A 302 5.53 1.75 -15.51
N ASP A 303 4.43 1.41 -16.20
CA ASP A 303 4.49 0.74 -17.52
C ASP A 303 5.13 1.62 -18.62
N ASN A 304 5.00 2.95 -18.52
CA ASN A 304 5.58 3.90 -19.48
C ASN A 304 7.10 4.07 -19.27
N GLY A 305 7.60 3.70 -18.10
CA GLY A 305 9.00 3.87 -17.75
C GLY A 305 9.42 5.33 -17.64
N TRP A 306 10.73 5.55 -17.67
CA TRP A 306 11.38 6.86 -17.47
C TRP A 306 11.86 7.48 -18.78
N TYR A 307 11.28 7.06 -19.90
CA TYR A 307 11.50 7.50 -21.28
C TYR A 307 12.92 7.28 -21.83
N TYR A 308 13.93 7.17 -21.00
CA TYR A 308 15.32 6.95 -21.45
C TYR A 308 16.05 5.97 -20.54
N ALA A 309 16.79 5.05 -21.16
CA ALA A 309 17.61 4.05 -20.47
C ALA A 309 16.85 3.25 -19.39
N ASN A 310 15.63 2.80 -19.71
CA ASN A 310 14.76 2.09 -18.76
C ASN A 310 15.44 0.90 -18.08
N TRP A 311 16.37 0.21 -18.76
CA TRP A 311 17.13 -0.88 -18.19
C TRP A 311 17.99 -0.46 -16.98
N LEU A 312 18.54 0.79 -16.99
CA LEU A 312 19.29 1.32 -15.86
C LEU A 312 18.38 1.59 -14.64
N TRP A 313 17.17 2.06 -14.88
CA TRP A 313 16.18 2.24 -13.83
C TRP A 313 15.77 0.89 -13.22
N VAL A 314 15.59 -0.14 -14.06
CA VAL A 314 15.33 -1.53 -13.61
C VAL A 314 16.48 -2.06 -12.79
N LEU A 315 17.73 -1.90 -13.27
CA LEU A 315 18.94 -2.29 -12.54
C LEU A 315 19.06 -1.57 -11.20
N ARG A 316 18.80 -0.26 -11.18
CA ARG A 316 18.80 0.54 -9.94
C ARG A 316 17.75 0.05 -8.95
N GLY A 317 16.54 -0.24 -9.43
CA GLY A 317 15.47 -0.81 -8.61
C GLY A 317 15.81 -2.19 -8.05
N PHE A 318 16.51 -3.02 -8.82
CA PHE A 318 17.00 -4.32 -8.36
C PHE A 318 18.07 -4.18 -7.26
N ILE A 319 19.06 -3.30 -7.46
CA ILE A 319 20.10 -3.00 -6.44
C ILE A 319 19.45 -2.46 -5.17
N ASP A 320 18.47 -1.58 -5.29
CA ASP A 320 17.72 -1.04 -4.17
C ASP A 320 17.03 -2.14 -3.36
N LYS A 321 16.38 -3.08 -4.03
CA LYS A 321 15.74 -4.25 -3.41
C LYS A 321 16.74 -5.13 -2.66
N ILE A 322 17.91 -5.43 -3.24
CA ILE A 322 18.97 -6.20 -2.56
C ILE A 322 19.44 -5.47 -1.29
N SER A 323 19.49 -4.15 -1.35
CA SER A 323 19.84 -3.29 -0.19
C SER A 323 18.71 -3.15 0.83
N GLY A 324 17.58 -3.80 0.64
CA GLY A 324 16.39 -3.72 1.49
C GLY A 324 15.56 -2.45 1.29
N GLY A 325 15.64 -1.82 0.12
CA GLY A 325 14.83 -0.68 -0.30
C GLY A 325 13.52 -1.10 -0.99
N VAL A 326 12.77 -0.13 -1.48
CA VAL A 326 11.44 -0.31 -2.08
C VAL A 326 11.46 -0.90 -3.49
N GLY A 327 12.53 -0.62 -4.26
CA GLY A 327 12.68 -1.05 -5.65
C GLY A 327 11.68 -0.41 -6.63
N LEU A 328 11.88 -0.70 -7.92
CA LEU A 328 11.06 -0.13 -9.01
C LEU A 328 9.64 -0.71 -9.09
N ARG A 329 9.34 -1.80 -8.38
CA ARG A 329 8.11 -2.56 -8.55
C ARG A 329 6.88 -2.01 -7.86
N ARG A 330 6.96 -0.86 -7.19
CA ARG A 330 5.78 -0.15 -6.69
C ARG A 330 4.85 0.27 -7.82
N GLY A 331 5.42 0.56 -9.01
CA GLY A 331 4.67 1.02 -10.17
C GLY A 331 3.99 2.35 -9.91
N ARG A 332 2.88 2.58 -10.57
CA ARG A 332 2.03 3.75 -10.35
C ARG A 332 0.56 3.32 -10.20
N LYS A 333 -0.22 4.14 -9.52
CA LYS A 333 -1.62 3.88 -9.22
C LYS A 333 -2.49 4.07 -10.47
N ASN A 334 -2.29 5.17 -11.17
CA ASN A 334 -3.00 5.57 -12.37
C ASN A 334 -2.03 5.75 -13.53
N ARG A 335 -2.46 5.48 -14.78
CA ARG A 335 -1.61 5.58 -15.97
C ARG A 335 -1.33 7.01 -16.43
N THR A 336 -2.22 7.95 -16.15
CA THR A 336 -2.18 9.32 -16.70
C THR A 336 -2.19 10.41 -15.64
N GLU A 337 -2.58 10.11 -14.40
CA GLU A 337 -2.69 11.10 -13.33
C GLU A 337 -1.74 10.77 -12.17
N LEU A 338 -1.30 11.82 -11.49
CA LEU A 338 -0.47 11.77 -10.28
C LEU A 338 -1.09 12.69 -9.23
N SER A 339 -1.12 12.23 -7.98
CA SER A 339 -1.59 13.01 -6.84
C SER A 339 -0.51 13.08 -5.75
N PRO A 340 -0.42 14.18 -5.00
CA PRO A 340 0.47 14.28 -3.86
C PRO A 340 0.26 13.14 -2.87
N GLY A 341 1.35 12.57 -2.35
CA GLY A 341 1.34 11.41 -1.46
C GLY A 341 1.38 10.05 -2.15
N GLU A 342 1.12 9.97 -3.46
CA GLU A 342 1.18 8.71 -4.21
C GLU A 342 2.62 8.20 -4.40
N THR A 343 2.74 6.89 -4.56
CA THR A 343 4.01 6.25 -4.94
C THR A 343 4.14 6.16 -6.45
N LEU A 344 5.33 6.43 -6.94
CA LEU A 344 5.71 6.31 -8.34
C LEU A 344 7.04 5.56 -8.43
N ASP A 345 6.99 4.25 -8.71
CA ASP A 345 8.14 3.35 -8.65
C ASP A 345 8.85 3.41 -7.27
N PHE A 346 10.04 3.98 -7.18
CA PHE A 346 10.74 4.22 -5.90
C PHE A 346 10.72 5.70 -5.49
N TRP A 347 9.81 6.49 -6.05
CA TRP A 347 9.61 7.89 -5.71
C TRP A 347 8.27 8.10 -4.96
N ARG A 348 8.22 9.16 -4.17
CA ARG A 348 7.01 9.72 -3.60
C ARG A 348 6.68 11.03 -4.30
N VAL A 349 5.43 11.18 -4.74
CA VAL A 349 4.93 12.44 -5.28
C VAL A 349 4.72 13.42 -4.15
N LEU A 350 5.48 14.52 -4.10
CA LEU A 350 5.31 15.58 -3.12
C LEU A 350 4.39 16.68 -3.64
N ILE A 351 4.59 17.09 -4.89
CA ILE A 351 3.78 18.10 -5.58
C ILE A 351 3.42 17.55 -6.95
N ALA A 352 2.15 17.60 -7.30
CA ALA A 352 1.63 17.35 -8.64
C ALA A 352 0.56 18.37 -8.95
N ASP A 353 0.95 19.53 -9.51
CA ASP A 353 0.07 20.63 -9.82
C ASP A 353 0.14 20.95 -11.32
N ARG A 354 -0.94 20.59 -12.04
CA ARG A 354 -1.06 20.85 -13.48
C ARG A 354 -1.23 22.33 -13.80
N LYS A 355 -1.81 23.15 -12.90
CA LYS A 355 -2.05 24.57 -13.15
C LYS A 355 -0.74 25.34 -13.17
N VAL A 356 0.14 25.05 -12.19
CA VAL A 356 1.49 25.65 -12.14
C VAL A 356 2.52 24.79 -12.89
N LYS A 357 2.08 23.73 -13.58
CA LYS A 357 2.89 22.81 -14.40
C LYS A 357 4.14 22.30 -13.67
N ARG A 358 3.95 21.85 -12.41
CA ARG A 358 5.03 21.42 -11.52
C ARG A 358 4.80 20.03 -10.98
N LEU A 359 5.78 19.14 -11.14
CA LEU A 359 5.86 17.81 -10.50
C LEU A 359 7.14 17.76 -9.69
N LEU A 360 7.01 17.46 -8.38
CA LEU A 360 8.12 17.26 -7.47
C LEU A 360 8.04 15.85 -6.85
N LEU A 361 9.11 15.09 -7.00
CA LEU A 361 9.26 13.73 -6.52
C LEU A 361 10.37 13.65 -5.48
N TYR A 362 10.17 12.82 -4.45
CA TYR A 362 11.18 12.49 -3.43
C TYR A 362 11.55 11.01 -3.51
N ALA A 363 12.85 10.70 -3.44
CA ALA A 363 13.34 9.35 -3.53
C ALA A 363 13.16 8.58 -2.23
N GLU A 364 12.41 7.48 -2.26
CA GLU A 364 12.26 6.53 -1.16
C GLU A 364 13.21 5.32 -1.26
N MET A 365 14.00 5.26 -2.34
CA MET A 365 15.06 4.27 -2.47
C MET A 365 16.14 4.50 -1.41
N LYS A 366 16.83 3.42 -1.02
CA LYS A 366 17.97 3.55 -0.10
C LYS A 366 19.13 4.26 -0.76
N LEU A 367 19.37 5.46 -0.28
CA LEU A 367 20.47 6.33 -0.67
C LEU A 367 21.31 6.69 0.55
N PRO A 368 22.61 6.94 0.39
CA PRO A 368 23.40 7.57 1.44
C PRO A 368 23.16 9.10 1.49
N GLY A 369 21.89 9.50 1.53
CA GLY A 369 21.41 10.86 1.48
C GLY A 369 19.95 10.93 1.06
N GLU A 370 19.49 12.14 0.74
CA GLU A 370 18.13 12.43 0.26
C GLU A 370 18.18 12.92 -1.18
N ALA A 371 17.17 12.57 -1.99
CA ALA A 371 17.13 13.01 -3.39
C ALA A 371 15.75 13.46 -3.83
N TRP A 372 15.70 14.48 -4.64
CA TRP A 372 14.50 15.04 -5.26
C TRP A 372 14.67 15.08 -6.77
N LEU A 373 13.58 14.91 -7.49
CA LEU A 373 13.49 15.10 -8.92
C LEU A 373 12.30 16.00 -9.23
N GLU A 374 12.56 17.13 -9.85
CA GLU A 374 11.58 18.16 -10.17
C GLU A 374 11.48 18.35 -11.68
N PHE A 375 10.24 18.44 -12.17
CA PHE A 375 9.90 18.89 -13.51
C PHE A 375 9.00 20.11 -13.39
N ARG A 376 9.31 21.14 -14.20
CA ARG A 376 8.53 22.37 -14.26
C ARG A 376 8.53 22.91 -15.69
N ILE A 377 7.40 23.43 -16.15
CA ILE A 377 7.29 24.19 -17.38
C ILE A 377 6.97 25.63 -17.02
N ASP A 378 7.81 26.55 -17.44
CA ASP A 378 7.60 27.98 -17.16
C ASP A 378 6.72 28.67 -18.24
N ASP A 379 6.41 29.96 -18.04
CA ASP A 379 5.57 30.75 -18.91
C ASP A 379 6.22 31.03 -20.30
N GLN A 380 7.54 30.80 -20.43
CA GLN A 380 8.28 30.92 -21.67
C GLN A 380 8.35 29.61 -22.47
N ASN A 381 7.58 28.59 -22.02
CA ASN A 381 7.58 27.23 -22.57
C ASN A 381 8.98 26.56 -22.48
N ILE A 382 9.67 26.77 -21.38
CA ILE A 382 10.93 26.07 -21.08
C ILE A 382 10.62 24.94 -20.10
N LEU A 383 10.89 23.70 -20.54
CA LEU A 383 10.90 22.54 -19.65
C LEU A 383 12.17 22.56 -18.84
N GLN A 384 12.02 22.59 -17.52
CA GLN A 384 13.07 22.50 -16.53
C GLN A 384 13.03 21.14 -15.84
N GLN A 385 14.18 20.47 -15.75
CA GLN A 385 14.39 19.23 -15.01
C GLN A 385 15.51 19.45 -14.03
N LYS A 386 15.25 19.27 -12.72
CA LYS A 386 16.21 19.43 -11.67
C LYS A 386 16.26 18.21 -10.78
N ALA A 387 17.40 17.54 -10.72
CA ALA A 387 17.66 16.51 -9.73
C ALA A 387 18.54 17.10 -8.63
N THR A 388 18.12 16.99 -7.38
CA THR A 388 18.84 17.48 -6.20
C THR A 388 19.18 16.31 -5.29
N PHE A 389 20.41 16.25 -4.81
CA PHE A 389 20.89 15.25 -3.87
C PHE A 389 21.57 15.89 -2.68
N ARG A 390 21.06 15.61 -1.48
CA ARG A 390 21.64 16.01 -0.20
C ARG A 390 22.43 14.84 0.39
N PRO A 391 23.77 14.83 0.35
CA PRO A 391 24.57 13.71 0.81
C PRO A 391 24.55 13.60 2.34
N LEU A 392 24.49 12.39 2.85
CA LEU A 392 24.69 12.08 4.26
C LEU A 392 26.15 11.69 4.50
N GLY A 393 26.94 12.68 4.93
CA GLY A 393 28.37 12.52 5.23
C GLY A 393 29.22 12.14 4.01
N LEU A 394 30.40 11.54 4.27
CA LEU A 394 31.39 11.20 3.25
C LEU A 394 30.86 10.12 2.26
N LYS A 395 30.13 9.13 2.77
CA LYS A 395 29.57 8.06 1.94
C LYS A 395 28.61 8.61 0.87
N GLY A 396 27.78 9.60 1.23
CA GLY A 396 26.90 10.27 0.28
C GLY A 396 27.67 11.05 -0.79
N ARG A 397 28.75 11.72 -0.43
CA ARG A 397 29.60 12.45 -1.39
C ARG A 397 30.28 11.50 -2.39
N LEU A 398 30.86 10.41 -1.90
CA LEU A 398 31.53 9.41 -2.76
C LEU A 398 30.49 8.75 -3.70
N TYR A 399 29.30 8.44 -3.19
CA TYR A 399 28.20 7.93 -4.00
C TYR A 399 27.86 8.87 -5.15
N TRP A 400 27.70 10.18 -4.88
CA TRP A 400 27.36 11.17 -5.91
C TRP A 400 28.40 11.21 -7.02
N TYR A 401 29.68 11.31 -6.67
CA TYR A 401 30.76 11.36 -7.68
C TYR A 401 30.85 10.06 -8.48
N GLY A 402 30.61 8.91 -7.86
CA GLY A 402 30.61 7.61 -8.53
C GLY A 402 29.50 7.46 -9.56
N ILE A 403 28.29 7.97 -9.27
CA ILE A 403 27.14 7.86 -10.20
C ILE A 403 27.03 9.02 -11.19
N LEU A 404 27.77 10.11 -11.00
CA LEU A 404 27.64 11.35 -11.77
C LEU A 404 27.71 11.15 -13.30
N PRO A 405 28.64 10.34 -13.88
CA PRO A 405 28.70 10.12 -15.31
C PRO A 405 27.41 9.48 -15.86
N LEU A 406 26.93 8.44 -15.15
CA LEU A 406 25.70 7.72 -15.50
C LEU A 406 24.48 8.62 -15.35
N HIS A 407 24.43 9.39 -14.28
CA HIS A 407 23.39 10.37 -13.99
C HIS A 407 23.26 11.39 -15.12
N LYS A 408 24.40 11.98 -15.55
CA LYS A 408 24.42 12.93 -16.69
C LYS A 408 23.87 12.33 -17.97
N LEU A 409 24.20 11.08 -18.28
CA LEU A 409 23.71 10.37 -19.45
C LEU A 409 22.19 10.19 -19.42
N VAL A 410 21.70 9.61 -18.30
CA VAL A 410 20.27 9.27 -18.11
C VAL A 410 19.40 10.53 -18.12
N PHE A 411 19.75 11.54 -17.34
CA PHE A 411 18.92 12.75 -17.21
C PHE A 411 18.94 13.62 -18.46
N ARG A 412 20.06 13.63 -19.23
CA ARG A 412 20.11 14.30 -20.55
C ARG A 412 19.22 13.60 -21.57
N GLY A 413 19.21 12.28 -21.58
CA GLY A 413 18.34 11.52 -22.48
C GLY A 413 16.86 11.66 -22.11
N MET A 414 16.56 11.65 -20.81
CA MET A 414 15.20 11.76 -20.29
C MET A 414 14.54 13.09 -20.66
N ILE A 415 15.18 14.24 -20.39
CA ILE A 415 14.60 15.55 -20.73
C ILE A 415 14.35 15.70 -22.23
N ARG A 416 15.25 15.21 -23.08
CA ARG A 416 15.09 15.25 -24.54
C ARG A 416 13.90 14.40 -25.00
N LYS A 417 13.71 13.20 -24.43
CA LYS A 417 12.60 12.31 -24.78
C LYS A 417 11.26 12.80 -24.25
N ILE A 418 11.25 13.54 -23.15
CA ILE A 418 10.05 14.18 -22.63
C ILE A 418 9.68 15.37 -23.56
N ALA A 419 10.66 16.17 -23.94
CA ALA A 419 10.46 17.36 -24.79
C ALA A 419 10.07 17.02 -26.25
N SER A 420 10.54 15.90 -26.79
CA SER A 420 10.18 15.42 -28.15
C SER A 420 8.75 14.88 -28.19
#